data_1fe1114cda80332446f91eda94381c7f
#
_entry.id   1fe1114cda80332446f91eda94381c7f
#
_cell.length_a   1.000
_cell.length_b   1.000
_cell.length_c   1.000
_cell.angle_alpha   90.00
_cell.angle_beta   90.00
_cell.angle_gamma   90.00
#
_symmetry.space_group_name_H-M   'P 1'
#
loop_
_entity.id
_entity.type
_entity.pdbx_description
1 polymer ?
#
loop_
_entity_poly.entity_id
_entity_poly.type
_entity_poly.pdbx_seq_one_letter_code
_entity_poly.pdbx_strand_id
1 'polypeptide(L)'
;EKKLLKLSKKFNIKKVIIDGTDKSINIIKDDILESFDFVVKREKNKKTSSKKYLTTMLPCVMIDYKLSKKTENINWNIIGNSKSNSNPRYDIFFSGKKTSRYRKELVEFLNDNKYNFFGRAEDIKIPYNDYLSAIYDSSINLALEGKGEFTFRHLEILASCSFMLCQNSINDLELPIPLVDGKHFVTFDNKE
;
A
#
# COMPACT_ATOMS: atom_id res chain seq x y z
N GLU A 1 14.31 27.84 -4.83
CA GLU A 1 13.59 27.70 -3.55
C GLU A 1 13.41 29.06 -2.85
N LYS A 2 14.48 29.80 -2.49
CA LYS A 2 14.39 31.11 -1.82
C LYS A 2 13.52 32.14 -2.57
N LYS A 3 13.52 32.14 -3.92
CA LYS A 3 12.70 33.04 -4.74
C LYS A 3 11.20 32.70 -4.63
N LEU A 4 10.83 31.43 -4.63
CA LEU A 4 9.44 30.97 -4.47
C LEU A 4 8.90 31.32 -3.07
N LEU A 5 9.71 31.14 -2.02
CA LEU A 5 9.35 31.52 -0.65
C LEU A 5 9.10 33.03 -0.50
N LYS A 6 9.89 33.87 -1.17
CA LYS A 6 9.66 35.34 -1.21
C LYS A 6 8.34 35.70 -1.91
N LEU A 7 8.06 35.07 -3.05
CA LEU A 7 6.81 35.28 -3.78
C LEU A 7 5.57 34.82 -2.98
N SER A 8 5.64 33.68 -2.30
CA SER A 8 4.53 33.19 -1.49
C SER A 8 4.19 34.15 -0.34
N LYS A 9 5.19 34.73 0.31
CA LYS A 9 4.98 35.75 1.36
C LYS A 9 4.35 37.04 0.77
N LYS A 10 4.85 37.50 -0.38
CA LYS A 10 4.34 38.71 -1.03
C LYS A 10 2.86 38.61 -1.42
N PHE A 11 2.44 37.46 -1.86
CA PHE A 11 1.06 37.22 -2.36
C PHE A 11 0.18 36.42 -1.40
N ASN A 12 0.61 36.18 -0.16
CA ASN A 12 -0.10 35.37 0.84
C ASN A 12 -0.55 34.01 0.31
N ILE A 13 0.29 33.35 -0.50
CA ILE A 13 -0.02 32.06 -1.09
C ILE A 13 0.34 30.95 -0.09
N LYS A 14 -0.60 30.02 0.15
CA LYS A 14 -0.35 28.83 0.95
C LYS A 14 0.70 27.94 0.30
N LYS A 15 1.60 27.43 1.13
CA LYS A 15 2.71 26.56 0.71
C LYS A 15 2.44 25.15 1.20
N VAL A 16 2.47 24.20 0.29
CA VAL A 16 2.22 22.77 0.57
C VAL A 16 3.41 21.96 0.11
N ILE A 17 3.87 21.04 0.95
CA ILE A 17 4.78 19.97 0.56
C ILE A 17 3.94 18.73 0.27
N ILE A 18 4.26 18.02 -0.80
CA ILE A 18 3.77 16.68 -1.06
C ILE A 18 4.91 15.71 -0.77
N ASP A 19 4.78 14.96 0.33
CA ASP A 19 5.74 13.95 0.76
C ASP A 19 5.27 12.57 0.31
N GLY A 20 5.83 12.11 -0.80
CA GLY A 20 5.58 10.78 -1.35
C GLY A 20 6.54 9.70 -0.85
N THR A 21 7.33 9.99 0.19
CA THR A 21 8.27 8.99 0.72
C THR A 21 7.53 7.83 1.37
N ASP A 22 8.10 6.64 1.20
CA ASP A 22 7.67 5.45 1.89
C ASP A 22 8.09 5.56 3.37
N LYS A 23 7.35 4.95 4.26
CA LYS A 23 7.43 4.93 5.72
C LYS A 23 6.79 6.14 6.40
N SER A 24 5.88 5.80 7.29
CA SER A 24 5.13 6.76 8.10
C SER A 24 6.01 7.52 9.10
N ILE A 25 7.13 6.91 9.52
CA ILE A 25 8.07 7.47 10.49
C ILE A 25 9.03 8.52 9.91
N ASN A 26 9.14 8.62 8.58
CA ASN A 26 9.96 9.63 7.95
C ASN A 26 9.28 10.99 8.09
N ILE A 27 9.85 11.83 8.93
CA ILE A 27 9.32 13.19 9.19
C ILE A 27 10.21 14.21 8.48
N ILE A 28 9.59 15.22 7.93
CA ILE A 28 10.32 16.39 7.39
C ILE A 28 10.92 17.14 8.58
N LYS A 29 12.17 17.56 8.45
CA LYS A 29 12.86 18.33 9.50
C LYS A 29 12.08 19.60 9.85
N ASP A 30 12.07 19.96 11.12
CA ASP A 30 11.28 21.07 11.65
C ASP A 30 11.57 22.40 10.96
N ASP A 31 12.84 22.69 10.66
CA ASP A 31 13.27 23.91 9.96
C ASP A 31 12.64 24.03 8.56
N ILE A 32 12.48 22.92 7.87
CA ILE A 32 11.79 22.86 6.58
C ILE A 32 10.28 22.98 6.81
N LEU A 33 9.75 22.22 7.77
CA LEU A 33 8.33 22.19 8.08
C LEU A 33 7.76 23.55 8.46
N GLU A 34 8.53 24.35 9.21
CA GLU A 34 8.14 25.74 9.58
C GLU A 34 7.90 26.63 8.37
N SER A 35 8.62 26.38 7.29
CA SER A 35 8.52 27.18 6.06
C SER A 35 7.26 26.91 5.23
N PHE A 36 6.47 25.90 5.59
CA PHE A 36 5.28 25.47 4.86
C PHE A 36 4.03 25.53 5.74
N ASP A 37 2.87 25.71 5.11
CA ASP A 37 1.58 25.73 5.79
C ASP A 37 1.07 24.32 6.04
N PHE A 38 1.24 23.40 5.07
CA PHE A 38 0.80 22.03 5.15
C PHE A 38 1.81 21.07 4.52
N VAL A 39 1.76 19.82 4.98
CA VAL A 39 2.45 18.67 4.39
C VAL A 39 1.40 17.61 4.06
N VAL A 40 1.28 17.25 2.81
CA VAL A 40 0.47 16.10 2.39
C VAL A 40 1.37 14.89 2.36
N LYS A 41 1.18 13.99 3.33
CA LYS A 41 2.01 12.78 3.50
C LYS A 41 1.25 11.55 3.05
N ARG A 42 1.90 10.71 2.26
CA ARG A 42 1.34 9.46 1.76
C ARG A 42 1.02 8.46 2.86
N GLU A 43 1.93 8.30 3.79
CA GLU A 43 1.79 7.43 4.96
C GLU A 43 2.04 8.27 6.21
N LYS A 44 0.99 8.66 6.89
CA LYS A 44 1.07 9.42 8.13
C LYS A 44 0.87 8.48 9.31
N ASN A 45 1.81 8.49 10.25
CA ASN A 45 1.65 7.76 11.50
C ASN A 45 0.71 8.51 12.45
N LYS A 46 -0.17 7.79 13.15
CA LYS A 46 -1.08 8.36 14.17
C LYS A 46 -0.35 9.11 15.28
N LYS A 47 0.89 8.72 15.56
CA LYS A 47 1.75 9.38 16.56
C LYS A 47 2.35 10.70 16.07
N THR A 48 2.19 11.05 14.80
CA THR A 48 2.70 12.31 14.26
C THR A 48 1.91 13.49 14.83
N SER A 49 2.51 14.23 15.73
CA SER A 49 1.84 15.27 16.55
C SER A 49 1.56 16.57 15.80
N SER A 50 2.29 16.87 14.72
CA SER A 50 2.13 18.15 14.01
C SER A 50 0.83 18.21 13.22
N LYS A 51 0.01 19.23 13.51
CA LYS A 51 -1.25 19.51 12.80
C LYS A 51 -1.05 19.92 11.33
N LYS A 52 0.19 20.22 10.92
CA LYS A 52 0.50 20.54 9.52
C LYS A 52 0.43 19.31 8.62
N TYR A 53 0.56 18.10 9.16
CA TYR A 53 0.50 16.89 8.36
C TYR A 53 -0.93 16.50 8.04
N LEU A 54 -1.21 16.39 6.75
CA LEU A 54 -2.43 15.83 6.20
C LEU A 54 -2.11 14.48 5.58
N THR A 55 -2.99 13.52 5.77
CA THR A 55 -2.86 12.21 5.17
C THR A 55 -3.46 12.17 3.78
N THR A 56 -2.90 11.32 2.90
CA THR A 56 -3.47 11.01 1.59
C THR A 56 -3.35 9.52 1.33
N MET A 57 -4.19 9.00 0.44
CA MET A 57 -4.01 7.64 -0.06
C MET A 57 -3.12 7.63 -1.30
N LEU A 58 -2.36 6.54 -1.45
CA LEU A 58 -1.74 6.23 -2.72
C LEU A 58 -2.84 6.08 -3.79
N PRO A 59 -2.64 6.68 -4.98
CA PRO A 59 -3.46 6.30 -6.10
C PRO A 59 -3.27 4.80 -6.36
N CYS A 60 -4.35 4.08 -6.59
CA CYS A 60 -4.26 2.71 -7.05
C CYS A 60 -3.48 2.68 -8.37
N VAL A 61 -2.68 1.63 -8.58
CA VAL A 61 -1.89 1.45 -9.81
C VAL A 61 -2.74 1.54 -11.09
N MET A 62 -4.02 1.24 -10.98
CA MET A 62 -4.99 1.36 -12.05
C MET A 62 -5.21 2.80 -12.55
N ILE A 63 -4.79 3.79 -11.77
CA ILE A 63 -4.89 5.22 -12.12
C ILE A 63 -3.55 5.75 -12.64
N ASP A 64 -2.49 4.95 -12.63
CA ASP A 64 -1.21 5.38 -13.17
C ASP A 64 -1.32 5.59 -14.69
N TYR A 65 -1.09 6.83 -15.12
CA TYR A 65 -1.11 7.25 -16.51
C TYR A 65 -0.21 6.39 -17.42
N LYS A 66 0.88 5.85 -16.89
CA LYS A 66 1.74 4.91 -17.64
C LYS A 66 1.08 3.55 -17.86
N LEU A 67 0.17 3.17 -17.00
CA LEU A 67 -0.64 1.96 -17.14
C LEU A 67 -1.86 2.20 -18.03
N SER A 68 -2.34 3.43 -18.18
CA SER A 68 -3.51 3.73 -19.01
C SER A 68 -3.33 3.27 -20.47
N LYS A 69 -2.11 3.28 -21.00
CA LYS A 69 -1.77 2.70 -22.33
C LYS A 69 -1.65 1.17 -22.34
N LYS A 70 -1.59 0.51 -21.16
CA LYS A 70 -1.55 -0.96 -21.02
C LYS A 70 -2.82 -1.53 -20.41
N THR A 71 -3.77 -0.68 -20.03
CA THR A 71 -5.00 -1.06 -19.35
C THR A 71 -6.10 -1.57 -20.28
N GLU A 72 -5.93 -1.45 -21.59
CA GLU A 72 -6.89 -1.97 -22.58
C GLU A 72 -7.20 -3.47 -22.43
N ASN A 73 -6.30 -4.21 -21.76
CA ASN A 73 -6.44 -5.65 -21.51
C ASN A 73 -6.65 -6.02 -20.04
N ILE A 74 -6.91 -5.07 -19.14
CA ILE A 74 -7.20 -5.42 -17.75
C ILE A 74 -8.58 -6.03 -17.65
N ASN A 75 -8.66 -7.19 -17.01
CA ASN A 75 -9.94 -7.82 -16.72
C ASN A 75 -10.64 -7.11 -15.56
N TRP A 76 -11.35 -6.03 -15.87
CA TRP A 76 -12.08 -5.22 -14.92
C TRP A 76 -13.18 -6.00 -14.17
N ASN A 77 -13.59 -7.15 -14.66
CA ASN A 77 -14.58 -8.00 -13.97
C ASN A 77 -14.05 -8.59 -12.67
N ILE A 78 -12.73 -8.65 -12.49
CA ILE A 78 -12.12 -9.09 -11.22
C ILE A 78 -12.20 -7.97 -10.17
N ILE A 79 -12.19 -6.70 -10.64
CA ILE A 79 -12.15 -5.53 -9.77
C ILE A 79 -13.58 -5.09 -9.47
N GLY A 80 -13.91 -4.96 -8.18
CA GLY A 80 -15.25 -4.57 -7.76
C GLY A 80 -16.29 -5.69 -7.86
N ASN A 81 -15.90 -6.90 -8.21
CA ASN A 81 -16.80 -8.04 -8.13
C ASN A 81 -16.97 -8.42 -6.66
N SER A 82 -18.14 -8.09 -6.09
CA SER A 82 -18.46 -8.32 -4.68
C SER A 82 -18.64 -9.80 -4.31
N LYS A 83 -18.49 -10.71 -5.27
CA LYS A 83 -18.54 -12.15 -5.00
C LYS A 83 -17.15 -12.67 -4.74
N SER A 84 -16.86 -13.02 -3.48
CA SER A 84 -15.69 -13.84 -3.17
C SER A 84 -15.76 -15.13 -3.99
N ASN A 85 -14.61 -15.57 -4.49
CA ASN A 85 -14.53 -16.87 -5.16
C ASN A 85 -14.90 -17.98 -4.16
N SER A 86 -15.98 -18.71 -4.39
CA SER A 86 -16.45 -19.77 -3.52
C SER A 86 -15.58 -21.04 -3.60
N ASN A 87 -14.69 -21.10 -4.60
CA ASN A 87 -13.77 -22.23 -4.79
C ASN A 87 -12.38 -21.72 -5.20
N PRO A 88 -11.64 -21.11 -4.29
CA PRO A 88 -10.33 -20.56 -4.57
C PRO A 88 -9.33 -21.66 -4.95
N ARG A 89 -8.50 -21.38 -5.92
CA ARG A 89 -7.47 -22.28 -6.42
C ARG A 89 -6.30 -22.43 -5.45
N TYR A 90 -6.02 -21.35 -4.69
CA TYR A 90 -4.88 -21.29 -3.77
C TYR A 90 -5.35 -20.98 -2.35
N ASP A 91 -4.65 -21.52 -1.36
CA ASP A 91 -4.89 -21.16 0.03
C ASP A 91 -4.35 -19.76 0.32
N ILE A 92 -3.12 -19.50 -0.11
CA ILE A 92 -2.41 -18.27 0.19
C ILE A 92 -1.75 -17.71 -1.07
N PHE A 93 -1.83 -16.39 -1.26
CA PHE A 93 -1.12 -15.67 -2.32
C PHE A 93 -0.24 -14.55 -1.78
N PHE A 94 0.97 -14.47 -2.33
CA PHE A 94 1.84 -13.30 -2.22
C PHE A 94 2.75 -13.20 -3.44
N SER A 95 2.82 -12.04 -4.05
CA SER A 95 3.83 -11.75 -5.06
C SER A 95 4.36 -10.33 -4.90
N GLY A 96 5.65 -10.16 -4.78
CA GLY A 96 6.26 -8.84 -4.62
C GLY A 96 7.78 -8.89 -4.61
N LYS A 97 8.38 -7.70 -4.67
CA LYS A 97 9.83 -7.55 -4.60
C LYS A 97 10.36 -7.98 -3.24
N LYS A 98 11.58 -8.52 -3.22
CA LYS A 98 12.35 -8.81 -2.02
C LYS A 98 12.87 -7.51 -1.39
N THR A 99 11.97 -6.76 -0.73
CA THR A 99 12.33 -5.49 -0.08
C THR A 99 12.79 -5.65 1.36
N SER A 100 12.56 -6.80 1.97
CA SER A 100 12.99 -7.13 3.33
C SER A 100 13.38 -8.60 3.45
N ARG A 101 14.19 -8.90 4.48
CA ARG A 101 14.54 -10.27 4.86
C ARG A 101 13.30 -11.07 5.24
N TYR A 102 12.40 -10.44 6.01
CA TYR A 102 11.14 -11.04 6.45
C TYR A 102 10.29 -11.57 5.29
N ARG A 103 10.12 -10.78 4.20
CA ARG A 103 9.38 -11.25 3.03
C ARG A 103 9.96 -12.52 2.41
N LYS A 104 11.28 -12.61 2.36
CA LYS A 104 11.96 -13.79 1.83
C LYS A 104 11.71 -14.99 2.73
N GLU A 105 11.95 -14.85 4.03
CA GLU A 105 11.81 -15.92 5.02
C GLU A 105 10.36 -16.43 5.08
N LEU A 106 9.37 -15.53 5.05
CA LEU A 106 7.97 -15.92 5.03
C LEU A 106 7.61 -16.70 3.76
N VAL A 107 8.07 -16.25 2.59
CA VAL A 107 7.80 -16.96 1.32
C VAL A 107 8.49 -18.34 1.30
N GLU A 108 9.71 -18.44 1.80
CA GLU A 108 10.42 -19.72 1.96
C GLU A 108 9.61 -20.64 2.90
N PHE A 109 9.21 -20.13 4.06
CA PHE A 109 8.36 -20.88 5.02
C PHE A 109 7.07 -21.39 4.38
N LEU A 110 6.37 -20.55 3.62
CA LEU A 110 5.11 -20.96 2.98
C LEU A 110 5.32 -22.01 1.88
N ASN A 111 6.42 -21.93 1.13
CA ASN A 111 6.76 -22.95 0.13
C ASN A 111 7.15 -24.29 0.75
N ASP A 112 7.80 -24.28 1.91
CA ASP A 112 8.27 -25.49 2.60
C ASP A 112 7.17 -26.19 3.39
N ASN A 113 6.02 -25.54 3.56
CA ASN A 113 4.87 -26.08 4.29
C ASN A 113 3.77 -26.57 3.34
N LYS A 114 2.81 -27.33 3.90
CA LYS A 114 1.74 -28.02 3.16
C LYS A 114 0.62 -27.10 2.64
N TYR A 115 0.83 -25.79 2.64
CA TYR A 115 -0.14 -24.85 2.09
C TYR A 115 -0.10 -24.89 0.56
N ASN A 116 -1.25 -24.78 -0.08
CA ASN A 116 -1.31 -24.53 -1.50
C ASN A 116 -1.00 -23.04 -1.76
N PHE A 117 0.28 -22.70 -1.61
CA PHE A 117 0.79 -21.35 -1.72
C PHE A 117 1.18 -21.03 -3.16
N PHE A 118 0.67 -19.92 -3.68
CA PHE A 118 1.12 -19.35 -4.95
C PHE A 118 1.78 -18.00 -4.70
N GLY A 119 3.09 -17.92 -4.94
CA GLY A 119 3.75 -16.65 -4.77
C GLY A 119 5.27 -16.70 -4.72
N ARG A 120 5.84 -15.50 -4.59
CA ARG A 120 7.28 -15.28 -4.56
C ARG A 120 7.65 -13.92 -3.98
N ALA A 121 8.86 -13.82 -3.44
CA ALA A 121 9.49 -12.57 -3.04
C ALA A 121 10.71 -12.31 -3.93
N GLU A 122 10.49 -11.89 -5.18
CA GLU A 122 11.52 -11.72 -6.21
C GLU A 122 11.30 -10.43 -7.00
N ASP A 123 12.31 -10.04 -7.78
CA ASP A 123 12.21 -8.87 -8.67
C ASP A 123 11.50 -9.19 -10.00
N ILE A 124 11.19 -10.45 -10.26
CA ILE A 124 10.47 -10.89 -11.46
C ILE A 124 8.98 -10.54 -11.29
N LYS A 125 8.45 -9.81 -12.25
CA LYS A 125 7.02 -9.43 -12.26
C LYS A 125 6.18 -10.56 -12.85
N ILE A 126 5.06 -10.83 -12.22
CA ILE A 126 3.95 -11.56 -12.83
C ILE A 126 3.21 -10.57 -13.77
N PRO A 127 2.72 -10.98 -14.95
CA PRO A 127 1.82 -10.16 -15.74
C PRO A 127 0.65 -9.67 -14.89
N TYR A 128 0.23 -8.41 -15.07
CA TYR A 128 -0.69 -7.78 -14.13
C TYR A 128 -2.07 -8.48 -14.05
N ASN A 129 -2.58 -8.98 -15.17
CA ASN A 129 -3.83 -9.75 -15.17
C ASN A 129 -3.71 -11.05 -14.41
N ASP A 130 -2.58 -11.77 -14.56
CA ASP A 130 -2.33 -13.01 -13.83
C ASP A 130 -2.20 -12.74 -12.33
N TYR A 131 -1.59 -11.60 -11.96
CA TYR A 131 -1.49 -11.13 -10.58
C TYR A 131 -2.87 -10.84 -9.98
N LEU A 132 -3.76 -10.14 -10.70
CA LEU A 132 -5.12 -9.86 -10.24
C LEU A 132 -5.95 -11.15 -10.16
N SER A 133 -5.80 -12.05 -11.13
CA SER A 133 -6.46 -13.36 -11.10
C SER A 133 -6.02 -14.17 -9.89
N ALA A 134 -4.72 -14.16 -9.57
CA ALA A 134 -4.20 -14.85 -8.39
C ALA A 134 -4.74 -14.27 -7.07
N ILE A 135 -4.94 -12.95 -6.97
CA ILE A 135 -5.60 -12.33 -5.83
C ILE A 135 -7.03 -12.88 -5.69
N TYR A 136 -7.78 -12.91 -6.78
CA TYR A 136 -9.16 -13.38 -6.79
C TYR A 136 -9.29 -14.89 -6.51
N ASP A 137 -8.34 -15.69 -7.01
CA ASP A 137 -8.31 -17.14 -6.91
C ASP A 137 -7.66 -17.66 -5.62
N SER A 138 -7.44 -16.79 -4.63
CA SER A 138 -6.81 -17.13 -3.37
C SER A 138 -7.72 -16.87 -2.18
N SER A 139 -7.73 -17.82 -1.21
CA SER A 139 -8.47 -17.66 0.04
C SER A 139 -7.91 -16.54 0.89
N ILE A 140 -6.58 -16.43 0.97
CA ILE A 140 -5.86 -15.45 1.77
C ILE A 140 -4.85 -14.72 0.90
N ASN A 141 -4.90 -13.39 0.93
CA ASN A 141 -3.95 -12.55 0.23
C ASN A 141 -3.06 -11.80 1.21
N LEU A 142 -1.75 -12.00 1.14
CA LEU A 142 -0.80 -11.35 2.02
C LEU A 142 -0.45 -9.94 1.53
N ALA A 143 -0.72 -8.94 2.35
CA ALA A 143 -0.31 -7.56 2.13
C ALA A 143 0.85 -7.19 3.03
N LEU A 144 2.06 -7.65 2.69
CA LEU A 144 3.27 -7.41 3.45
C LEU A 144 3.83 -6.01 3.20
N GLU A 145 4.39 -5.41 4.25
CA GLU A 145 5.14 -4.15 4.17
C GLU A 145 6.21 -4.21 3.08
N GLY A 146 6.35 -3.10 2.39
CA GLY A 146 7.40 -2.91 1.40
C GLY A 146 8.54 -2.04 1.94
N LYS A 147 8.78 -0.94 1.24
CA LYS A 147 9.57 0.17 1.76
C LYS A 147 8.79 0.99 2.79
N GLY A 148 7.45 0.96 2.70
CA GLY A 148 6.50 1.54 3.64
C GLY A 148 5.49 0.52 4.10
N GLU A 149 4.67 0.92 5.06
CA GLU A 149 3.67 0.10 5.73
C GLU A 149 2.46 -0.15 4.82
N PHE A 150 2.02 0.86 4.06
CA PHE A 150 0.88 0.79 3.17
C PHE A 150 1.31 0.75 1.70
N THR A 151 1.12 -0.38 1.05
CA THR A 151 1.55 -0.62 -0.33
C THR A 151 0.36 -0.64 -1.29
N PHE A 152 0.60 -0.52 -2.59
CA PHE A 152 -0.44 -0.68 -3.63
C PHE A 152 -1.24 -1.97 -3.49
N ARG A 153 -0.61 -3.05 -3.01
CA ARG A 153 -1.25 -4.35 -2.82
C ARG A 153 -2.44 -4.29 -1.87
N HIS A 154 -2.38 -3.49 -0.81
CA HIS A 154 -3.53 -3.31 0.08
C HIS A 154 -4.76 -2.82 -0.70
N LEU A 155 -4.57 -1.82 -1.58
CA LEU A 155 -5.64 -1.30 -2.41
C LEU A 155 -6.12 -2.30 -3.47
N GLU A 156 -5.19 -3.05 -4.07
CA GLU A 156 -5.51 -4.06 -5.09
C GLU A 156 -6.34 -5.21 -4.50
N ILE A 157 -5.99 -5.69 -3.30
CA ILE A 157 -6.74 -6.74 -2.61
C ILE A 157 -8.12 -6.21 -2.19
N LEU A 158 -8.21 -5.01 -1.62
CA LEU A 158 -9.47 -4.39 -1.25
C LEU A 158 -10.38 -4.17 -2.46
N ALA A 159 -9.81 -3.68 -3.58
CA ALA A 159 -10.55 -3.47 -4.82
C ALA A 159 -11.07 -4.77 -5.44
N SER A 160 -10.39 -5.88 -5.18
CA SER A 160 -10.81 -7.22 -5.62
C SER A 160 -11.81 -7.88 -4.67
N CYS A 161 -12.23 -7.20 -3.60
CA CYS A 161 -13.10 -7.72 -2.54
C CYS A 161 -12.60 -9.06 -1.95
N SER A 162 -11.28 -9.24 -1.92
CA SER A 162 -10.62 -10.45 -1.45
C SER A 162 -10.17 -10.33 0.00
N PHE A 163 -10.05 -11.45 0.70
CA PHE A 163 -9.58 -11.46 2.09
C PHE A 163 -8.11 -11.04 2.16
N MET A 164 -7.82 -10.09 3.05
CA MET A 164 -6.48 -9.53 3.24
C MET A 164 -5.93 -9.85 4.63
N LEU A 165 -4.76 -10.43 4.66
CA LEU A 165 -3.96 -10.63 5.86
C LEU A 165 -2.71 -9.74 5.75
N CYS A 166 -2.50 -8.83 6.70
CA CYS A 166 -1.42 -7.85 6.65
C CYS A 166 -0.68 -7.69 7.97
N GLN A 167 0.47 -7.04 7.92
CA GLN A 167 1.26 -6.77 9.12
C GLN A 167 0.59 -5.70 9.99
N ASN A 168 0.73 -5.84 11.31
CA ASN A 168 0.05 -5.00 12.31
C ASN A 168 0.42 -3.51 12.23
N SER A 169 1.56 -3.16 11.62
CA SER A 169 1.98 -1.77 11.41
C SER A 169 0.97 -0.89 10.66
N ILE A 170 0.08 -1.49 9.87
CA ILE A 170 -1.01 -0.74 9.20
C ILE A 170 -1.91 -0.03 10.22
N ASN A 171 -2.07 -0.59 11.42
CA ASN A 171 -2.88 -0.02 12.49
C ASN A 171 -2.29 1.28 13.06
N ASP A 172 -1.00 1.53 12.86
CA ASP A 172 -0.34 2.79 13.24
C ASP A 172 -0.58 3.93 12.25
N LEU A 173 -1.16 3.65 11.08
CA LEU A 173 -1.37 4.66 10.05
C LEU A 173 -2.68 5.42 10.23
N GLU A 174 -2.61 6.73 10.01
CA GLU A 174 -3.77 7.58 9.80
C GLU A 174 -4.07 7.63 8.29
N LEU A 175 -5.12 6.95 7.87
CA LEU A 175 -5.56 6.90 6.49
C LEU A 175 -6.76 7.84 6.28
N PRO A 176 -6.91 8.47 5.09
CA PRO A 176 -8.04 9.37 4.81
C PRO A 176 -9.39 8.65 4.83
N ILE A 177 -9.39 7.36 4.51
CA ILE A 177 -10.54 6.46 4.69
C ILE A 177 -10.12 5.45 5.75
N PRO A 178 -10.74 5.44 6.94
CA PRO A 178 -10.38 4.52 8.00
C PRO A 178 -10.59 3.07 7.58
N LEU A 179 -9.53 2.29 7.60
CA LEU A 179 -9.60 0.84 7.51
C LEU A 179 -9.61 0.26 8.92
N VAL A 180 -10.41 -0.77 9.14
CA VAL A 180 -10.67 -1.36 10.46
C VAL A 180 -10.24 -2.81 10.44
N ASP A 181 -9.36 -3.20 11.38
CA ASP A 181 -8.97 -4.57 11.63
C ASP A 181 -10.19 -5.43 12.04
N GLY A 182 -10.24 -6.64 11.59
CA GLY A 182 -11.37 -7.54 11.75
C GLY A 182 -12.58 -7.24 10.85
N LYS A 183 -12.56 -6.13 10.09
CA LYS A 183 -13.63 -5.76 9.14
C LYS A 183 -13.14 -5.66 7.69
N HIS A 184 -12.05 -4.99 7.45
CA HIS A 184 -11.49 -4.74 6.12
C HIS A 184 -10.25 -5.60 5.84
N PHE A 185 -9.58 -6.03 6.88
CA PHE A 185 -8.40 -6.88 6.86
C PHE A 185 -8.27 -7.59 8.22
N VAL A 186 -7.35 -8.53 8.31
CA VAL A 186 -6.88 -9.10 9.57
C VAL A 186 -5.39 -8.87 9.67
N THR A 187 -4.90 -8.58 10.88
CA THR A 187 -3.46 -8.36 11.10
C THR A 187 -2.78 -9.52 11.80
N PHE A 188 -1.48 -9.60 11.61
CA PHE A 188 -0.58 -10.48 12.35
C PHE A 188 0.68 -9.73 12.76
N ASP A 189 1.33 -10.19 13.82
CA ASP A 189 2.60 -9.64 14.30
C ASP A 189 3.79 -10.35 13.67
N ASN A 190 4.87 -9.61 13.41
CA ASN A 190 6.10 -10.15 12.82
C ASN A 190 6.89 -11.10 13.74
N LYS A 191 6.40 -11.34 14.96
CA LYS A 191 7.11 -12.10 16.00
C LYS A 191 6.56 -13.52 16.20
N GLU A 192 5.52 -13.85 15.49
CA GLU A 192 4.87 -15.16 15.49
C GLU A 192 5.08 -15.81 14.11
#